data_45fdd3c5a9e54f13f99ed69e988a6467
#
_entry.id   45fdd3c5a9e54f13f99ed69e988a6467
#
_cell.length_a   1.000
_cell.length_b   1.000
_cell.length_c   1.000
_cell.angle_alpha   90.00
_cell.angle_beta   90.00
_cell.angle_gamma   90.00
#
_symmetry.space_group_name_H-M   'P 1'
#
loop_
_entity.id
_entity.type
_entity.pdbx_description
1 polymer ?
#
loop_
_entity_poly.entity_id
_entity_poly.type
_entity_poly.pdbx_seq_one_letter_code
_entity_poly.pdbx_strand_id
1 'polypeptide(L)'
;MKLKQEQRFTVKTTFSKEYKIFIFGLLISRIGDSLYTFALPWIAYQLTGSAVIMSSLFSINVLPIVLFGPLVGVIIDRYDRKKLLWIADITNIILVSLVPILHALHLLEIWHLYVITFILAVMSMLFDVTTVTVIPQIAGESLTKANSFYQMVNQLASLFGPMIAGVFISFIGGFQLLWINVLSFIATLVAVMLLPSMKNTNKKCEDKNTLQNVLSDLVNGFTWLKNDRLNLALSFQAMIGNFGASAVLGVFMYYLLSTLQLTPEQSGVNYSLIGIGGLLGSLIAVPLEKRLQRGILIPLLLFVGAIGLTCALWNTYWFAPGIAFGVAMTCNIAWNTIVATVRQKTVPSNMQGRVLGFSRVLTRLAMPLGALVGGIISAYNPVYVFALAAFTKLLEVFIALCSPIRKL
;
A
#
# COMPACT_ATOMS: atom_id res chain seq x y z
N MET A 1 -40.78 -39.53 -8.62
CA MET A 1 -40.32 -38.70 -9.74
C MET A 1 -40.87 -37.30 -9.53
N LYS A 2 -40.16 -36.46 -8.78
CA LYS A 2 -40.45 -35.03 -8.56
C LYS A 2 -39.20 -34.26 -8.97
N LEU A 3 -39.27 -33.62 -10.15
CA LEU A 3 -38.31 -32.72 -10.67
C LEU A 3 -38.16 -31.52 -9.72
N LYS A 4 -36.98 -31.38 -9.08
CA LYS A 4 -36.59 -30.16 -8.41
C LYS A 4 -36.42 -29.08 -9.48
N GLN A 5 -37.38 -28.15 -9.54
CA GLN A 5 -37.20 -26.89 -10.23
C GLN A 5 -36.00 -26.15 -9.60
N GLU A 6 -34.89 -26.12 -10.30
CA GLU A 6 -33.83 -25.15 -10.06
C GLU A 6 -34.39 -23.76 -10.36
N GLN A 7 -34.86 -23.08 -9.32
CA GLN A 7 -35.06 -21.63 -9.39
C GLN A 7 -33.69 -20.99 -9.61
N ARG A 8 -33.36 -20.73 -10.88
CA ARG A 8 -32.33 -19.75 -11.23
C ARG A 8 -32.79 -18.41 -10.69
N PHE A 9 -32.36 -18.07 -9.49
CA PHE A 9 -32.39 -16.68 -9.00
C PHE A 9 -31.48 -15.84 -9.89
N THR A 10 -32.04 -15.30 -10.96
CA THR A 10 -31.46 -14.15 -11.64
C THR A 10 -31.63 -12.95 -10.71
N VAL A 11 -30.80 -12.85 -9.68
CA VAL A 11 -30.68 -11.65 -8.87
C VAL A 11 -30.24 -10.55 -9.83
N LYS A 12 -31.15 -9.66 -10.21
CA LYS A 12 -30.80 -8.40 -10.86
C LYS A 12 -29.96 -7.60 -9.87
N THR A 13 -28.64 -7.80 -9.90
CA THR A 13 -27.68 -7.15 -9.02
C THR A 13 -27.47 -5.71 -9.51
N THR A 14 -28.45 -4.85 -9.24
CA THR A 14 -28.30 -3.41 -9.47
C THR A 14 -27.69 -2.81 -8.23
N PHE A 15 -26.46 -2.29 -8.34
CA PHE A 15 -25.86 -1.48 -7.29
C PHE A 15 -26.73 -0.26 -6.99
N SER A 16 -26.76 0.16 -5.74
CA SER A 16 -27.42 1.40 -5.35
C SER A 16 -26.83 2.60 -6.11
N LYS A 17 -27.62 3.65 -6.25
CA LYS A 17 -27.15 4.90 -6.89
C LYS A 17 -25.99 5.50 -6.11
N GLU A 18 -26.07 5.45 -4.79
CA GLU A 18 -25.06 5.92 -3.86
C GLU A 18 -23.73 5.19 -4.04
N TYR A 19 -23.77 3.86 -4.17
CA TYR A 19 -22.57 3.07 -4.43
C TYR A 19 -21.91 3.44 -5.77
N LYS A 20 -22.69 3.60 -6.85
CA LYS A 20 -22.15 3.95 -8.18
C LYS A 20 -21.47 5.30 -8.16
N ILE A 21 -22.09 6.29 -7.52
CA ILE A 21 -21.53 7.64 -7.39
C ILE A 21 -20.25 7.61 -6.56
N PHE A 22 -20.28 6.89 -5.43
CA PHE A 22 -19.14 6.80 -4.53
C PHE A 22 -17.95 6.11 -5.18
N ILE A 23 -18.16 4.95 -5.85
CA ILE A 23 -17.07 4.21 -6.48
C ILE A 23 -16.47 4.97 -7.67
N PHE A 24 -17.28 5.78 -8.39
CA PHE A 24 -16.78 6.63 -9.46
C PHE A 24 -15.95 7.79 -8.92
N GLY A 25 -16.41 8.47 -7.87
CA GLY A 25 -15.62 9.49 -7.16
C GLY A 25 -14.31 8.90 -6.62
N LEU A 26 -14.38 7.71 -6.03
CA LEU A 26 -13.23 6.99 -5.52
C LEU A 26 -12.22 6.65 -6.62
N LEU A 27 -12.66 6.25 -7.82
CA LEU A 27 -11.77 6.00 -8.96
C LEU A 27 -10.97 7.26 -9.32
N ILE A 28 -11.64 8.41 -9.41
CA ILE A 28 -10.99 9.70 -9.70
C ILE A 28 -9.97 10.04 -8.61
N SER A 29 -10.35 9.89 -7.34
CA SER A 29 -9.46 10.16 -6.20
C SER A 29 -8.26 9.22 -6.17
N ARG A 30 -8.45 7.92 -6.41
CA ARG A 30 -7.33 6.96 -6.43
C ARG A 30 -6.31 7.23 -7.54
N ILE A 31 -6.78 7.69 -8.70
CA ILE A 31 -5.88 8.18 -9.75
C ILE A 31 -5.14 9.41 -9.23
N GLY A 32 -5.84 10.39 -8.64
CA GLY A 32 -5.21 11.57 -8.03
C GLY A 32 -4.18 11.23 -6.95
N ASP A 33 -4.49 10.31 -6.04
CA ASP A 33 -3.56 9.82 -5.01
C ASP A 33 -2.29 9.21 -5.64
N SER A 34 -2.46 8.49 -6.75
CA SER A 34 -1.34 7.89 -7.48
C SER A 34 -0.49 8.97 -8.18
N LEU A 35 -1.13 10.03 -8.71
CA LEU A 35 -0.43 11.20 -9.25
C LEU A 35 0.40 11.89 -8.15
N TYR A 36 -0.17 12.10 -6.96
CA TYR A 36 0.54 12.68 -5.81
C TYR A 36 1.73 11.81 -5.38
N THR A 37 1.51 10.50 -5.24
CA THR A 37 2.53 9.54 -4.80
C THR A 37 3.74 9.52 -5.74
N PHE A 38 3.52 9.76 -7.04
CA PHE A 38 4.59 9.90 -8.03
C PHE A 38 5.20 11.31 -8.04
N ALA A 39 4.37 12.36 -7.90
CA ALA A 39 4.85 13.74 -7.96
C ALA A 39 5.66 14.15 -6.72
N LEU A 40 5.32 13.67 -5.53
CA LEU A 40 6.00 14.05 -4.29
C LEU A 40 7.51 13.76 -4.31
N PRO A 41 7.98 12.52 -4.62
CA PRO A 41 9.42 12.27 -4.74
C PRO A 41 10.06 13.04 -5.89
N TRP A 42 9.35 13.28 -7.00
CA TRP A 42 9.86 14.13 -8.09
C TRP A 42 10.07 15.58 -7.63
N ILE A 43 9.09 16.18 -6.94
CA ILE A 43 9.21 17.54 -6.36
C ILE A 43 10.35 17.60 -5.35
N ALA A 44 10.46 16.61 -4.47
CA ALA A 44 11.55 16.55 -3.50
C ALA A 44 12.93 16.48 -4.18
N TYR A 45 13.04 15.74 -5.28
CA TYR A 45 14.26 15.69 -6.09
C TYR A 45 14.58 17.06 -6.72
N GLN A 46 13.59 17.71 -7.32
CA GLN A 46 13.77 19.04 -7.93
C GLN A 46 14.22 20.11 -6.93
N LEU A 47 13.72 20.02 -5.69
CA LEU A 47 14.06 21.00 -4.65
C LEU A 47 15.43 20.74 -4.01
N THR A 48 15.88 19.46 -3.94
CA THR A 48 17.02 19.12 -3.08
C THR A 48 18.10 18.28 -3.74
N GLY A 49 17.77 17.52 -4.78
CA GLY A 49 18.67 16.52 -5.35
C GLY A 49 19.12 15.43 -4.37
N SER A 50 18.42 15.25 -3.23
CA SER A 50 18.89 14.40 -2.12
C SER A 50 18.12 13.11 -2.01
N ALA A 51 18.82 11.98 -2.14
CA ALA A 51 18.27 10.65 -1.90
C ALA A 51 17.77 10.48 -0.44
N VAL A 52 18.47 11.07 0.52
CA VAL A 52 18.13 11.00 1.95
C VAL A 52 16.80 11.71 2.23
N ILE A 53 16.59 12.88 1.64
CA ILE A 53 15.32 13.62 1.81
C ILE A 53 14.17 12.87 1.16
N MET A 54 14.35 12.32 -0.04
CA MET A 54 13.31 11.52 -0.71
C MET A 54 12.92 10.28 0.09
N SER A 55 13.91 9.54 0.58
CA SER A 55 13.67 8.34 1.38
C SER A 55 13.08 8.64 2.76
N SER A 56 13.43 9.77 3.38
CA SER A 56 12.83 10.19 4.65
C SER A 56 11.38 10.66 4.48
N LEU A 57 11.02 11.30 3.36
CA LEU A 57 9.62 11.60 3.01
C LEU A 57 8.81 10.31 2.82
N PHE A 58 9.37 9.30 2.15
CA PHE A 58 8.74 7.99 2.07
C PHE A 58 8.55 7.36 3.45
N SER A 59 9.56 7.44 4.32
CA SER A 59 9.49 6.93 5.70
C SER A 59 8.38 7.61 6.49
N ILE A 60 8.26 8.93 6.39
CA ILE A 60 7.21 9.71 7.05
C ILE A 60 5.82 9.38 6.49
N ASN A 61 5.70 9.10 5.22
CA ASN A 61 4.43 8.66 4.61
C ASN A 61 3.95 7.32 5.17
N VAL A 62 4.85 6.40 5.49
CA VAL A 62 4.51 5.07 6.04
C VAL A 62 4.32 5.10 7.56
N LEU A 63 4.96 6.03 8.26
CA LEU A 63 4.99 6.09 9.73
C LEU A 63 3.60 6.12 10.39
N PRO A 64 2.60 6.87 9.91
CA PRO A 64 1.27 6.92 10.53
C PRO A 64 0.58 5.58 10.63
N ILE A 65 0.76 4.69 9.67
CA ILE A 65 0.12 3.36 9.69
C ILE A 65 0.70 2.47 10.80
N VAL A 66 1.97 2.70 11.18
CA VAL A 66 2.63 2.02 12.29
C VAL A 66 2.15 2.58 13.62
N LEU A 67 2.07 3.92 13.73
CA LEU A 67 1.74 4.61 14.98
C LEU A 67 0.25 4.55 15.30
N PHE A 68 -0.62 4.77 14.31
CA PHE A 68 -2.05 4.97 14.51
C PHE A 68 -2.92 3.85 13.94
N GLY A 69 -2.35 2.90 13.18
CA GLY A 69 -3.13 1.82 12.54
C GLY A 69 -4.08 1.09 13.48
N PRO A 70 -3.66 0.67 14.68
CA PRO A 70 -4.56 0.02 15.65
C PRO A 70 -5.65 0.94 16.21
N LEU A 71 -5.44 2.26 16.20
CA LEU A 71 -6.34 3.26 16.80
C LEU A 71 -7.44 3.71 15.84
N VAL A 72 -7.19 3.68 14.53
CA VAL A 72 -8.13 4.16 13.51
C VAL A 72 -9.45 3.41 13.56
N GLY A 73 -9.43 2.08 13.78
CA GLY A 73 -10.65 1.28 13.95
C GLY A 73 -11.55 1.82 15.06
N VAL A 74 -10.98 2.20 16.19
CA VAL A 74 -11.69 2.77 17.33
C VAL A 74 -12.35 4.11 17.00
N ILE A 75 -11.65 4.95 16.23
CA ILE A 75 -12.18 6.25 15.79
C ILE A 75 -13.40 6.02 14.88
N ILE A 76 -13.30 5.08 13.93
CA ILE A 76 -14.37 4.77 12.99
C ILE A 76 -15.60 4.20 13.68
N ASP A 77 -15.44 3.44 14.76
CA ASP A 77 -16.54 2.89 15.52
C ASP A 77 -17.30 3.94 16.36
N ARG A 78 -16.65 5.04 16.72
CA ARG A 78 -17.21 6.12 17.56
C ARG A 78 -17.86 7.24 16.78
N TYR A 79 -17.38 7.55 15.59
CA TYR A 79 -17.82 8.69 14.81
C TYR A 79 -18.64 8.29 13.58
N ASP A 80 -19.43 9.23 13.04
CA ASP A 80 -20.15 9.06 11.79
C ASP A 80 -19.18 8.91 10.63
N ARG A 81 -19.25 7.78 9.92
CA ARG A 81 -18.33 7.41 8.83
C ARG A 81 -18.32 8.43 7.70
N LYS A 82 -19.50 9.00 7.36
CA LYS A 82 -19.60 10.06 6.36
C LYS A 82 -18.82 11.30 6.79
N LYS A 83 -18.89 11.70 8.08
CA LYS A 83 -18.13 12.82 8.60
C LYS A 83 -16.63 12.58 8.55
N LEU A 84 -16.18 11.35 8.86
CA LEU A 84 -14.76 10.99 8.80
C LEU A 84 -14.21 11.08 7.38
N LEU A 85 -14.94 10.56 6.38
CA LEU A 85 -14.56 10.69 4.97
C LEU A 85 -14.50 12.17 4.54
N TRP A 86 -15.51 12.96 4.94
CA TRP A 86 -15.57 14.38 4.62
C TRP A 86 -14.41 15.17 5.22
N ILE A 87 -14.08 14.95 6.50
CA ILE A 87 -12.95 15.59 7.18
C ILE A 87 -11.63 15.21 6.49
N ALA A 88 -11.45 13.93 6.14
CA ALA A 88 -10.26 13.47 5.45
C ALA A 88 -10.10 14.15 4.08
N ASP A 89 -11.15 14.21 3.26
CA ASP A 89 -11.09 14.84 1.94
C ASP A 89 -10.83 16.35 2.03
N ILE A 90 -11.50 17.09 2.92
CA ILE A 90 -11.24 18.53 3.10
C ILE A 90 -9.81 18.77 3.55
N THR A 91 -9.32 18.00 4.51
CA THR A 91 -7.94 18.14 4.98
C THR A 91 -6.94 17.86 3.85
N ASN A 92 -7.19 16.81 3.04
CA ASN A 92 -6.35 16.49 1.89
C ASN A 92 -6.38 17.62 0.83
N ILE A 93 -7.56 18.20 0.52
CA ILE A 93 -7.69 19.34 -0.39
C ILE A 93 -6.82 20.51 0.08
N ILE A 94 -6.94 20.89 1.35
CA ILE A 94 -6.18 22.02 1.92
C ILE A 94 -4.68 21.73 1.87
N LEU A 95 -4.25 20.58 2.35
CA LEU A 95 -2.83 20.26 2.48
C LEU A 95 -2.14 20.09 1.13
N VAL A 96 -2.78 19.42 0.16
CA VAL A 96 -2.20 19.25 -1.17
C VAL A 96 -2.13 20.59 -1.90
N SER A 97 -3.14 21.46 -1.76
CA SER A 97 -3.11 22.80 -2.38
C SER A 97 -2.06 23.72 -1.79
N LEU A 98 -1.68 23.54 -0.50
CA LEU A 98 -0.61 24.33 0.12
C LEU A 98 0.73 24.19 -0.60
N VAL A 99 1.06 23.00 -1.13
CA VAL A 99 2.36 22.77 -1.77
C VAL A 99 2.57 23.68 -3.00
N PRO A 100 1.70 23.68 -4.03
CA PRO A 100 1.86 24.56 -5.18
C PRO A 100 1.66 26.05 -4.82
N ILE A 101 0.84 26.39 -3.81
CA ILE A 101 0.67 27.78 -3.34
C ILE A 101 1.97 28.28 -2.71
N LEU A 102 2.55 27.54 -1.76
CA LEU A 102 3.81 27.92 -1.12
C LEU A 102 4.95 27.99 -2.13
N HIS A 103 4.98 27.10 -3.12
CA HIS A 103 5.94 27.16 -4.20
C HIS A 103 5.80 28.45 -5.05
N ALA A 104 4.58 28.81 -5.43
CA ALA A 104 4.31 30.02 -6.21
C ALA A 104 4.68 31.31 -5.45
N LEU A 105 4.57 31.29 -4.12
CA LEU A 105 4.97 32.39 -3.23
C LEU A 105 6.46 32.37 -2.88
N HIS A 106 7.24 31.42 -3.37
CA HIS A 106 8.64 31.19 -3.02
C HIS A 106 8.88 30.95 -1.52
N LEU A 107 7.87 30.42 -0.81
CA LEU A 107 7.93 30.10 0.63
C LEU A 107 8.02 28.60 0.91
N LEU A 108 8.05 27.76 -0.12
CA LEU A 108 8.10 26.32 0.07
C LEU A 108 9.48 25.87 0.55
N GLU A 109 9.51 25.32 1.77
CA GLU A 109 10.68 24.68 2.36
C GLU A 109 10.44 23.18 2.58
N ILE A 110 11.51 22.42 2.77
CA ILE A 110 11.44 20.95 2.89
C ILE A 110 10.61 20.51 4.10
N TRP A 111 10.68 21.23 5.23
CA TRP A 111 9.90 20.88 6.42
C TRP A 111 8.38 20.95 6.18
N HIS A 112 7.90 21.83 5.28
CA HIS A 112 6.49 21.85 4.88
C HIS A 112 6.09 20.52 4.25
N LEU A 113 6.94 19.94 3.37
CA LEU A 113 6.67 18.65 2.76
C LEU A 113 6.58 17.53 3.80
N TYR A 114 7.44 17.55 4.82
CA TYR A 114 7.38 16.56 5.91
C TYR A 114 6.08 16.64 6.69
N VAL A 115 5.66 17.83 7.13
CA VAL A 115 4.43 18.02 7.89
C VAL A 115 3.21 17.67 7.04
N ILE A 116 3.14 18.17 5.81
CA ILE A 116 2.05 17.89 4.88
C ILE A 116 1.95 16.39 4.61
N THR A 117 3.04 15.73 4.27
CA THR A 117 3.07 14.28 3.98
C THR A 117 2.61 13.46 5.18
N PHE A 118 3.04 13.81 6.39
CA PHE A 118 2.62 13.10 7.61
C PHE A 118 1.11 13.21 7.82
N ILE A 119 0.55 14.41 7.76
CA ILE A 119 -0.88 14.62 7.99
C ILE A 119 -1.71 13.98 6.87
N LEU A 120 -1.28 14.11 5.61
CA LEU A 120 -1.92 13.44 4.47
C LEU A 120 -1.95 11.92 4.66
N ALA A 121 -0.85 11.32 5.11
CA ALA A 121 -0.79 9.88 5.35
C ALA A 121 -1.74 9.43 6.47
N VAL A 122 -1.91 10.25 7.54
CA VAL A 122 -2.92 10.00 8.59
C VAL A 122 -4.33 10.07 8.01
N MET A 123 -4.64 11.10 7.22
CA MET A 123 -5.97 11.29 6.64
C MET A 123 -6.29 10.24 5.57
N SER A 124 -5.33 9.88 4.73
CA SER A 124 -5.48 8.80 3.74
C SER A 124 -5.75 7.45 4.43
N MET A 125 -5.03 7.14 5.51
CA MET A 125 -5.28 5.93 6.29
C MET A 125 -6.70 5.94 6.90
N LEU A 126 -7.14 7.07 7.47
CA LEU A 126 -8.49 7.24 8.02
C LEU A 126 -9.54 7.03 6.92
N PHE A 127 -9.34 7.64 5.76
CA PHE A 127 -10.22 7.51 4.60
C PHE A 127 -10.30 6.05 4.12
N ASP A 128 -9.16 5.36 3.96
CA ASP A 128 -9.09 3.99 3.47
C ASP A 128 -9.83 3.00 4.37
N VAL A 129 -9.56 3.05 5.67
CA VAL A 129 -10.21 2.14 6.63
C VAL A 129 -11.70 2.45 6.73
N THR A 130 -12.09 3.73 6.71
CA THR A 130 -13.49 4.14 6.70
C THR A 130 -14.21 3.65 5.44
N THR A 131 -13.59 3.78 4.26
CA THR A 131 -14.14 3.31 2.98
C THR A 131 -14.50 1.82 3.02
N VAL A 132 -13.60 0.98 3.54
CA VAL A 132 -13.86 -0.48 3.69
C VAL A 132 -15.09 -0.75 4.56
N THR A 133 -15.38 0.09 5.55
CA THR A 133 -16.56 -0.07 6.44
C THR A 133 -17.84 0.54 5.85
N VAL A 134 -17.73 1.48 4.91
CA VAL A 134 -18.86 2.13 4.20
C VAL A 134 -19.39 1.26 3.07
N ILE A 135 -18.50 0.63 2.29
CA ILE A 135 -18.88 -0.20 1.13
C ILE A 135 -20.00 -1.21 1.46
N PRO A 136 -19.93 -2.00 2.56
CA PRO A 136 -21.00 -2.95 2.88
C PRO A 136 -22.36 -2.30 3.13
N GLN A 137 -22.40 -1.05 3.57
CA GLN A 137 -23.64 -0.34 3.89
C GLN A 137 -24.36 0.22 2.65
N ILE A 138 -23.60 0.49 1.58
CA ILE A 138 -24.12 1.11 0.34
C ILE A 138 -24.14 0.15 -0.85
N ALA A 139 -23.48 -1.02 -0.76
CA ALA A 139 -23.35 -1.97 -1.87
C ALA A 139 -24.64 -2.71 -2.23
N GLY A 140 -25.66 -2.74 -1.34
CA GLY A 140 -26.85 -3.55 -1.51
C GLY A 140 -26.55 -5.05 -1.38
N GLU A 141 -27.23 -5.89 -2.17
CA GLU A 141 -27.14 -7.36 -2.05
C GLU A 141 -25.84 -7.99 -2.60
N SER A 142 -25.03 -7.22 -3.34
CA SER A 142 -23.86 -7.73 -4.07
C SER A 142 -22.52 -7.32 -3.47
N LEU A 143 -22.31 -7.56 -2.17
CA LEU A 143 -21.09 -7.16 -1.45
C LEU A 143 -19.80 -7.70 -2.09
N THR A 144 -19.79 -8.96 -2.54
CA THR A 144 -18.60 -9.53 -3.21
C THR A 144 -18.24 -8.78 -4.49
N LYS A 145 -19.23 -8.46 -5.33
CA LYS A 145 -18.99 -7.66 -6.54
C LYS A 145 -18.53 -6.25 -6.20
N ALA A 146 -19.12 -5.61 -5.18
CA ALA A 146 -18.73 -4.29 -4.74
C ALA A 146 -17.26 -4.24 -4.28
N ASN A 147 -16.85 -5.19 -3.47
CA ASN A 147 -15.46 -5.32 -3.05
C ASN A 147 -14.51 -5.60 -4.23
N SER A 148 -14.95 -6.39 -5.22
CA SER A 148 -14.17 -6.64 -6.43
C SER A 148 -13.97 -5.36 -7.25
N PHE A 149 -15.01 -4.53 -7.42
CA PHE A 149 -14.89 -3.23 -8.07
C PHE A 149 -13.98 -2.28 -7.29
N TYR A 150 -14.09 -2.24 -5.97
CA TYR A 150 -13.18 -1.45 -5.12
C TYR A 150 -11.72 -1.85 -5.32
N GLN A 151 -11.42 -3.15 -5.32
CA GLN A 151 -10.07 -3.65 -5.57
C GLN A 151 -9.60 -3.34 -6.99
N MET A 152 -10.48 -3.46 -7.99
CA MET A 152 -10.17 -3.11 -9.37
C MET A 152 -9.82 -1.62 -9.51
N VAL A 153 -10.55 -0.72 -8.85
CA VAL A 153 -10.24 0.72 -8.82
C VAL A 153 -8.83 0.97 -8.27
N ASN A 154 -8.50 0.38 -7.11
CA ASN A 154 -7.18 0.53 -6.52
C ASN A 154 -6.08 -0.01 -7.44
N GLN A 155 -6.33 -1.14 -8.09
CA GLN A 155 -5.35 -1.76 -8.98
C GLN A 155 -5.13 -0.95 -10.27
N LEU A 156 -6.20 -0.42 -10.87
CA LEU A 156 -6.09 0.44 -12.04
C LEU A 156 -5.32 1.73 -11.72
N ALA A 157 -5.60 2.36 -10.57
CA ALA A 157 -4.88 3.54 -10.13
C ALA A 157 -3.38 3.26 -9.90
N SER A 158 -3.04 2.15 -9.25
CA SER A 158 -1.63 1.80 -9.02
C SER A 158 -0.87 1.45 -10.30
N LEU A 159 -1.56 0.92 -11.31
CA LEU A 159 -0.97 0.52 -12.58
C LEU A 159 -0.78 1.71 -13.51
N PHE A 160 -1.84 2.49 -13.74
CA PHE A 160 -1.84 3.56 -14.73
C PHE A 160 -1.44 4.91 -14.14
N GLY A 161 -1.65 5.12 -12.85
CA GLY A 161 -1.40 6.41 -12.19
C GLY A 161 0.03 6.92 -12.37
N PRO A 162 1.07 6.15 -12.09
CA PRO A 162 2.45 6.61 -12.28
C PRO A 162 2.79 6.97 -13.72
N MET A 163 2.31 6.21 -14.70
CA MET A 163 2.52 6.51 -16.12
C MET A 163 1.81 7.81 -16.53
N ILE A 164 0.55 7.99 -16.07
CA ILE A 164 -0.22 9.22 -16.29
C ILE A 164 0.50 10.39 -15.60
N ALA A 165 0.97 10.21 -14.37
CA ALA A 165 1.70 11.23 -13.64
C ALA A 165 2.99 11.66 -14.37
N GLY A 166 3.78 10.72 -14.85
CA GLY A 166 5.00 10.99 -15.61
C GLY A 166 4.73 11.84 -16.85
N VAL A 167 3.70 11.48 -17.63
CA VAL A 167 3.28 12.23 -18.81
C VAL A 167 2.81 13.64 -18.44
N PHE A 168 1.95 13.79 -17.42
CA PHE A 168 1.48 15.12 -17.02
C PHE A 168 2.61 15.99 -16.46
N ILE A 169 3.57 15.42 -15.71
CA ILE A 169 4.72 16.18 -15.19
C ILE A 169 5.53 16.80 -16.33
N SER A 170 5.73 16.07 -17.44
CA SER A 170 6.49 16.61 -18.57
C SER A 170 5.78 17.75 -19.31
N PHE A 171 4.42 17.74 -19.30
CA PHE A 171 3.66 18.80 -19.99
C PHE A 171 3.39 20.02 -19.11
N ILE A 172 3.04 19.82 -17.84
CA ILE A 172 2.56 20.91 -16.96
C ILE A 172 3.44 21.11 -15.72
N GLY A 173 4.39 20.18 -15.43
CA GLY A 173 5.22 20.22 -14.23
C GLY A 173 4.59 19.55 -13.01
N GLY A 174 5.44 19.19 -12.04
CA GLY A 174 5.01 18.42 -10.86
C GLY A 174 4.16 19.22 -9.87
N PHE A 175 4.43 20.51 -9.72
CA PHE A 175 3.63 21.36 -8.82
C PHE A 175 2.22 21.59 -9.36
N GLN A 176 2.09 21.79 -10.67
CA GLN A 176 0.78 21.98 -11.34
C GLN A 176 -0.04 20.69 -11.33
N LEU A 177 0.62 19.52 -11.38
CA LEU A 177 -0.04 18.23 -11.27
C LEU A 177 -0.82 18.08 -9.94
N LEU A 178 -0.34 18.69 -8.87
CA LEU A 178 -1.01 18.64 -7.57
C LEU A 178 -2.40 19.27 -7.61
N TRP A 179 -2.67 20.26 -8.48
CA TRP A 179 -4.00 20.81 -8.67
C TRP A 179 -4.99 19.79 -9.25
N ILE A 180 -4.52 18.88 -10.12
CA ILE A 180 -5.34 17.77 -10.63
C ILE A 180 -5.72 16.83 -9.47
N ASN A 181 -4.78 16.56 -8.54
CA ASN A 181 -5.10 15.78 -7.34
C ASN A 181 -6.10 16.52 -6.42
N VAL A 182 -5.97 17.83 -6.24
CA VAL A 182 -6.97 18.63 -5.48
C VAL A 182 -8.36 18.47 -6.11
N LEU A 183 -8.47 18.58 -7.43
CA LEU A 183 -9.74 18.38 -8.15
C LEU A 183 -10.29 16.97 -7.96
N SER A 184 -9.42 15.96 -7.87
CA SER A 184 -9.83 14.58 -7.63
C SER A 184 -10.44 14.40 -6.23
N PHE A 185 -9.89 15.04 -5.20
CA PHE A 185 -10.47 15.04 -3.86
C PHE A 185 -11.80 15.80 -3.80
N ILE A 186 -11.95 16.89 -4.55
CA ILE A 186 -13.24 17.59 -4.66
C ILE A 186 -14.31 16.67 -5.27
N ALA A 187 -13.96 15.90 -6.30
CA ALA A 187 -14.89 14.94 -6.90
C ALA A 187 -15.33 13.86 -5.89
N THR A 188 -14.41 13.35 -5.06
CA THR A 188 -14.75 12.40 -4.01
C THR A 188 -15.57 13.04 -2.91
N LEU A 189 -15.22 14.26 -2.49
CA LEU A 189 -15.97 15.01 -1.48
C LEU A 189 -17.43 15.19 -1.90
N VAL A 190 -17.68 15.55 -3.18
CA VAL A 190 -19.04 15.62 -3.73
C VAL A 190 -19.74 14.26 -3.66
N ALA A 191 -19.06 13.19 -4.04
CA ALA A 191 -19.61 11.83 -3.93
C ALA A 191 -19.96 11.46 -2.48
N VAL A 192 -19.08 11.79 -1.51
CA VAL A 192 -19.30 11.58 -0.06
C VAL A 192 -20.47 12.41 0.45
N MET A 193 -20.65 13.65 0.00
CA MET A 193 -21.79 14.49 0.39
C MET A 193 -23.12 13.89 -0.01
N LEU A 194 -23.19 13.15 -1.11
CA LEU A 194 -24.40 12.48 -1.59
C LEU A 194 -24.70 11.18 -0.84
N LEU A 195 -23.78 10.67 -0.01
CA LEU A 195 -24.03 9.49 0.83
C LEU A 195 -25.05 9.81 1.94
N PRO A 196 -25.87 8.82 2.37
CA PRO A 196 -26.72 8.97 3.55
C PRO A 196 -25.86 9.13 4.82
N SER A 197 -26.45 9.66 5.89
CA SER A 197 -25.80 9.68 7.21
C SER A 197 -25.62 8.25 7.72
N MET A 198 -24.42 7.93 8.17
CA MET A 198 -24.01 6.58 8.56
C MET A 198 -23.64 6.53 10.05
N LYS A 199 -24.56 7.02 10.89
CA LYS A 199 -24.37 6.96 12.34
C LYS A 199 -24.35 5.49 12.78
N ASN A 200 -23.41 5.14 13.59
CA ASN A 200 -23.36 3.83 14.21
C ASN A 200 -24.50 3.73 15.23
N THR A 201 -25.55 2.95 14.91
CA THR A 201 -26.69 2.73 15.80
C THR A 201 -26.36 1.79 16.98
N ASN A 202 -25.22 1.10 16.91
CA ASN A 202 -24.76 0.22 17.97
C ASN A 202 -23.98 1.01 19.05
N LYS A 203 -24.71 1.71 19.93
CA LYS A 203 -24.20 2.38 21.14
C LYS A 203 -23.58 1.45 22.21
N LYS A 204 -23.20 0.23 21.90
CA LYS A 204 -22.75 -0.77 22.91
C LYS A 204 -21.22 -0.83 23.14
N CYS A 205 -20.42 0.10 22.67
CA CYS A 205 -19.00 0.14 23.02
C CYS A 205 -18.70 1.37 23.93
N GLU A 206 -19.31 1.43 25.11
CA GLU A 206 -18.84 2.27 26.21
C GLU A 206 -17.71 1.58 27.03
N ASP A 207 -16.82 0.87 26.37
CA ASP A 207 -15.63 0.39 27.06
C ASP A 207 -14.65 1.56 27.27
N LYS A 208 -14.65 2.08 28.52
CA LYS A 208 -13.80 3.19 28.96
C LYS A 208 -12.29 2.92 28.79
N ASN A 209 -11.88 1.68 28.53
CA ASN A 209 -10.48 1.24 28.46
C ASN A 209 -10.02 0.83 27.04
N THR A 210 -10.48 1.51 26.00
CA THR A 210 -10.21 1.10 24.59
C THR A 210 -8.72 1.02 24.27
N LEU A 211 -7.89 1.96 24.77
CA LEU A 211 -6.44 1.92 24.57
C LEU A 211 -5.78 0.74 25.30
N GLN A 212 -6.22 0.46 26.52
CA GLN A 212 -5.72 -0.69 27.29
C GLN A 212 -6.12 -2.00 26.62
N ASN A 213 -7.31 -2.08 26.05
CA ASN A 213 -7.77 -3.27 25.30
C ASN A 213 -6.93 -3.47 24.03
N VAL A 214 -6.64 -2.41 23.27
CA VAL A 214 -5.77 -2.48 22.08
C VAL A 214 -4.36 -2.93 22.48
N LEU A 215 -3.78 -2.35 23.52
CA LEU A 215 -2.44 -2.76 24.02
C LEU A 215 -2.45 -4.20 24.51
N SER A 216 -3.46 -4.60 25.27
CA SER A 216 -3.65 -5.99 25.72
C SER A 216 -3.74 -6.95 24.54
N ASP A 217 -4.50 -6.61 23.50
CA ASP A 217 -4.62 -7.42 22.29
C ASP A 217 -3.30 -7.54 21.53
N LEU A 218 -2.50 -6.47 21.44
CA LEU A 218 -1.16 -6.51 20.86
C LEU A 218 -0.21 -7.39 21.68
N VAL A 219 -0.23 -7.30 23.01
CA VAL A 219 0.58 -8.13 23.91
C VAL A 219 0.19 -9.61 23.78
N ASN A 220 -1.12 -9.90 23.78
CA ASN A 220 -1.63 -11.26 23.57
C ASN A 220 -1.24 -11.83 22.22
N GLY A 221 -1.33 -11.00 21.14
CA GLY A 221 -0.88 -11.35 19.82
C GLY A 221 0.62 -11.65 19.77
N PHE A 222 1.45 -10.86 20.42
CA PHE A 222 2.89 -11.09 20.56
C PHE A 222 3.20 -12.39 21.31
N THR A 223 2.57 -12.61 22.45
CA THR A 223 2.80 -13.80 23.30
C THR A 223 2.45 -15.07 22.54
N TRP A 224 1.34 -15.07 21.80
CA TRP A 224 0.96 -16.18 20.95
C TRP A 224 1.98 -16.41 19.81
N LEU A 225 2.36 -15.32 19.11
CA LEU A 225 3.28 -15.37 17.98
C LEU A 225 4.66 -15.89 18.40
N LYS A 226 5.14 -15.51 19.59
CA LYS A 226 6.42 -15.97 20.14
C LYS A 226 6.45 -17.49 20.33
N ASN A 227 5.31 -18.12 20.63
CA ASN A 227 5.21 -19.55 20.88
C ASN A 227 4.96 -20.36 19.59
N ASP A 228 4.57 -19.73 18.49
CA ASP A 228 4.35 -20.38 17.18
C ASP A 228 5.53 -20.13 16.24
N ARG A 229 6.43 -21.10 16.15
CA ARG A 229 7.66 -21.00 15.35
C ARG A 229 7.39 -20.74 13.86
N LEU A 230 6.27 -21.25 13.30
CA LEU A 230 5.95 -21.08 11.90
C LEU A 230 5.53 -19.62 11.61
N ASN A 231 4.53 -19.12 12.34
CA ASN A 231 4.03 -17.75 12.15
C ASN A 231 5.06 -16.69 12.56
N LEU A 232 5.92 -17.00 13.52
CA LEU A 232 7.05 -16.15 13.90
C LEU A 232 8.05 -16.04 12.73
N ALA A 233 8.46 -17.16 12.12
CA ALA A 233 9.36 -17.18 10.96
C ALA A 233 8.75 -16.41 9.77
N LEU A 234 7.47 -16.60 9.46
CA LEU A 234 6.75 -15.87 8.43
C LEU A 234 6.69 -14.35 8.72
N SER A 235 6.63 -13.95 10.00
CA SER A 235 6.61 -12.54 10.39
C SER A 235 8.01 -11.91 10.25
N PHE A 236 9.07 -12.62 10.61
CA PHE A 236 10.45 -12.17 10.38
C PHE A 236 10.78 -12.08 8.89
N GLN A 237 10.35 -13.05 8.07
CA GLN A 237 10.48 -12.95 6.62
C GLN A 237 9.82 -11.68 6.09
N ALA A 238 8.55 -11.42 6.45
CA ALA A 238 7.84 -10.23 6.02
C ALA A 238 8.52 -8.94 6.49
N MET A 239 9.08 -8.91 7.71
CA MET A 239 9.80 -7.77 8.25
C MET A 239 11.06 -7.47 7.42
N ILE A 240 11.88 -8.48 7.15
CA ILE A 240 13.11 -8.35 6.36
C ILE A 240 12.79 -7.96 4.91
N GLY A 241 11.77 -8.58 4.30
CA GLY A 241 11.32 -8.25 2.95
C GLY A 241 10.80 -6.83 2.81
N ASN A 242 10.02 -6.37 3.77
CA ASN A 242 9.54 -5.00 3.80
C ASN A 242 10.68 -3.99 3.98
N PHE A 243 11.68 -4.31 4.79
CA PHE A 243 12.88 -3.49 4.94
C PHE A 243 13.60 -3.31 3.60
N GLY A 244 13.92 -4.42 2.90
CA GLY A 244 14.61 -4.37 1.61
C GLY A 244 13.79 -3.68 0.50
N ALA A 245 12.50 -4.02 0.40
CA ALA A 245 11.61 -3.40 -0.58
C ALA A 245 11.46 -1.89 -0.36
N SER A 246 11.35 -1.44 0.89
CA SER A 246 11.23 -0.03 1.23
C SER A 246 12.54 0.74 1.03
N ALA A 247 13.69 0.08 1.21
CA ALA A 247 14.98 0.66 0.87
C ALA A 247 15.05 1.05 -0.61
N VAL A 248 14.57 0.19 -1.50
CA VAL A 248 14.49 0.51 -2.94
C VAL A 248 13.42 1.55 -3.21
N LEU A 249 12.18 1.36 -2.75
CA LEU A 249 11.05 2.26 -3.05
C LEU A 249 11.31 3.70 -2.61
N GLY A 250 11.94 3.89 -1.45
CA GLY A 250 12.27 5.22 -0.91
C GLY A 250 13.22 6.02 -1.79
N VAL A 251 14.04 5.36 -2.60
CA VAL A 251 15.06 6.01 -3.45
C VAL A 251 14.88 5.70 -4.94
N PHE A 252 13.86 4.93 -5.33
CA PHE A 252 13.71 4.47 -6.71
C PHE A 252 13.60 5.64 -7.69
N MET A 253 12.80 6.66 -7.38
CA MET A 253 12.72 7.88 -8.19
C MET A 253 14.07 8.60 -8.29
N TYR A 254 14.81 8.71 -7.17
CA TYR A 254 16.15 9.29 -7.17
C TYR A 254 17.07 8.53 -8.13
N TYR A 255 17.08 7.20 -8.06
CA TYR A 255 17.88 6.36 -8.94
C TYR A 255 17.53 6.58 -10.42
N LEU A 256 16.23 6.64 -10.76
CA LEU A 256 15.80 6.88 -12.14
C LEU A 256 16.22 8.26 -12.66
N LEU A 257 16.06 9.30 -11.85
CA LEU A 257 16.33 10.69 -12.26
C LEU A 257 17.81 11.07 -12.18
N SER A 258 18.51 10.69 -11.10
CA SER A 258 19.89 11.09 -10.84
C SER A 258 20.90 10.19 -11.55
N THR A 259 20.73 8.86 -11.47
CA THR A 259 21.70 7.90 -11.98
C THR A 259 21.46 7.58 -13.46
N LEU A 260 20.22 7.32 -13.83
CA LEU A 260 19.86 6.96 -15.21
C LEU A 260 19.43 8.17 -16.05
N GLN A 261 19.25 9.33 -15.43
CA GLN A 261 18.85 10.60 -16.08
C GLN A 261 17.59 10.45 -16.95
N LEU A 262 16.64 9.64 -16.48
CA LEU A 262 15.39 9.37 -17.18
C LEU A 262 14.46 10.57 -17.13
N THR A 263 13.63 10.69 -18.17
CA THR A 263 12.54 11.65 -18.19
C THR A 263 11.41 11.24 -17.21
N PRO A 264 10.51 12.16 -16.82
CA PRO A 264 9.36 11.83 -15.97
C PRO A 264 8.48 10.70 -16.56
N GLU A 265 8.27 10.69 -17.90
CA GLU A 265 7.49 9.66 -18.60
C GLU A 265 8.16 8.28 -18.47
N GLN A 266 9.46 8.22 -18.73
CA GLN A 266 10.23 6.98 -18.61
C GLN A 266 10.21 6.46 -17.17
N SER A 267 10.29 7.37 -16.20
CA SER A 267 10.18 7.05 -14.77
C SER A 267 8.78 6.51 -14.44
N GLY A 268 7.72 7.12 -14.98
CA GLY A 268 6.34 6.66 -14.84
C GLY A 268 6.13 5.26 -15.38
N VAL A 269 6.71 4.94 -16.54
CA VAL A 269 6.68 3.58 -17.11
C VAL A 269 7.37 2.58 -16.17
N ASN A 270 8.52 2.92 -15.59
CA ASN A 270 9.21 2.05 -14.64
C ASN A 270 8.35 1.71 -13.42
N TYR A 271 7.65 2.69 -12.83
CA TYR A 271 6.69 2.44 -11.74
C TYR A 271 5.50 1.60 -12.18
N SER A 272 4.99 1.80 -13.40
CA SER A 272 3.89 0.99 -13.95
C SER A 272 4.30 -0.46 -14.18
N LEU A 273 5.55 -0.73 -14.59
CA LEU A 273 6.10 -2.08 -14.69
C LEU A 273 6.12 -2.80 -13.33
N ILE A 274 6.39 -2.08 -12.24
CA ILE A 274 6.28 -2.62 -10.88
C ILE A 274 4.81 -2.99 -10.57
N GLY A 275 3.86 -2.12 -10.95
CA GLY A 275 2.42 -2.37 -10.81
C GLY A 275 1.95 -3.61 -11.59
N ILE A 276 2.42 -3.79 -12.83
CA ILE A 276 2.19 -5.00 -13.64
C ILE A 276 2.72 -6.23 -12.90
N GLY A 277 3.92 -6.14 -12.31
CA GLY A 277 4.47 -7.21 -11.50
C GLY A 277 3.53 -7.62 -10.35
N GLY A 278 2.94 -6.66 -9.66
CA GLY A 278 1.95 -6.92 -8.61
C GLY A 278 0.71 -7.67 -9.11
N LEU A 279 0.18 -7.29 -10.28
CA LEU A 279 -0.92 -7.99 -10.96
C LEU A 279 -0.55 -9.44 -11.28
N LEU A 280 0.59 -9.63 -11.96
CA LEU A 280 1.06 -10.96 -12.33
C LEU A 280 1.24 -11.85 -11.09
N GLY A 281 1.77 -11.32 -9.98
CA GLY A 281 1.93 -12.03 -8.72
C GLY A 281 0.61 -12.58 -8.18
N SER A 282 -0.45 -11.78 -8.21
CA SER A 282 -1.78 -12.20 -7.79
C SER A 282 -2.37 -13.30 -8.66
N LEU A 283 -2.12 -13.26 -9.98
CA LEU A 283 -2.63 -14.23 -10.94
C LEU A 283 -1.90 -15.58 -10.86
N ILE A 284 -0.57 -15.57 -10.64
CA ILE A 284 0.24 -16.80 -10.64
C ILE A 284 0.24 -17.53 -9.30
N ALA A 285 -0.09 -16.87 -8.19
CA ALA A 285 -0.03 -17.45 -6.84
C ALA A 285 -0.80 -18.77 -6.73
N VAL A 286 -2.09 -18.76 -7.11
CA VAL A 286 -2.97 -19.93 -7.01
C VAL A 286 -2.57 -21.08 -7.97
N PRO A 287 -2.29 -20.84 -9.26
CA PRO A 287 -1.77 -21.88 -10.15
C PRO A 287 -0.46 -22.53 -9.68
N LEU A 288 0.47 -21.74 -9.14
CA LEU A 288 1.72 -22.26 -8.62
C LEU A 288 1.53 -23.10 -7.35
N GLU A 289 0.67 -22.66 -6.43
CA GLU A 289 0.33 -23.39 -5.20
C GLU A 289 -0.33 -24.75 -5.48
N LYS A 290 -1.04 -24.90 -6.62
CA LYS A 290 -1.60 -26.20 -7.04
C LYS A 290 -0.55 -27.16 -7.60
N ARG A 291 0.57 -26.66 -8.08
CA ARG A 291 1.63 -27.48 -8.74
C ARG A 291 2.80 -27.79 -7.82
N LEU A 292 3.10 -26.93 -6.87
CA LEU A 292 4.28 -27.03 -6.00
C LEU A 292 3.86 -26.98 -4.54
N GLN A 293 4.53 -27.77 -3.71
CA GLN A 293 4.39 -27.70 -2.25
C GLN A 293 4.86 -26.33 -1.75
N ARG A 294 4.17 -25.77 -0.77
CA ARG A 294 4.48 -24.45 -0.21
C ARG A 294 5.91 -24.34 0.32
N GLY A 295 6.42 -25.44 0.93
CA GLY A 295 7.78 -25.49 1.45
C GLY A 295 8.86 -25.32 0.40
N ILE A 296 8.58 -25.63 -0.89
CA ILE A 296 9.45 -25.40 -2.04
C ILE A 296 9.11 -24.07 -2.72
N LEU A 297 7.82 -23.78 -2.87
CA LEU A 297 7.34 -22.60 -3.60
C LEU A 297 7.76 -21.28 -2.93
N ILE A 298 7.66 -21.19 -1.59
CA ILE A 298 8.01 -19.98 -0.84
C ILE A 298 9.50 -19.61 -1.07
N PRO A 299 10.49 -20.47 -0.79
CA PRO A 299 11.89 -20.11 -1.04
C PRO A 299 12.20 -19.89 -2.52
N LEU A 300 11.53 -20.59 -3.44
CA LEU A 300 11.71 -20.38 -4.88
C LEU A 300 11.26 -18.97 -5.32
N LEU A 301 10.08 -18.52 -4.89
CA LEU A 301 9.59 -17.16 -5.18
C LEU A 301 10.56 -16.10 -4.64
N LEU A 302 11.04 -16.27 -3.41
CA LEU A 302 11.98 -15.33 -2.80
C LEU A 302 13.32 -15.30 -3.54
N PHE A 303 13.80 -16.46 -3.98
CA PHE A 303 15.05 -16.59 -4.74
C PHE A 303 14.93 -15.94 -6.14
N VAL A 304 13.83 -16.19 -6.86
CA VAL A 304 13.55 -15.51 -8.15
C VAL A 304 13.45 -14.00 -7.97
N GLY A 305 12.82 -13.54 -6.87
CA GLY A 305 12.79 -12.12 -6.52
C GLY A 305 14.18 -11.53 -6.25
N ALA A 306 15.07 -12.29 -5.60
CA ALA A 306 16.46 -11.88 -5.40
C ALA A 306 17.22 -11.75 -6.73
N ILE A 307 17.05 -12.71 -7.65
CA ILE A 307 17.63 -12.64 -9.00
C ILE A 307 17.12 -11.38 -9.72
N GLY A 308 15.82 -11.12 -9.69
CA GLY A 308 15.25 -9.91 -10.29
C GLY A 308 15.94 -8.64 -9.79
N LEU A 309 16.08 -8.48 -8.48
CA LEU A 309 16.76 -7.33 -7.88
C LEU A 309 18.27 -7.28 -8.21
N THR A 310 18.91 -8.43 -8.31
CA THR A 310 20.33 -8.51 -8.72
C THR A 310 20.50 -8.08 -10.18
N CYS A 311 19.57 -8.43 -11.07
CA CYS A 311 19.60 -7.99 -12.46
C CYS A 311 19.50 -6.47 -12.60
N ALA A 312 18.92 -5.76 -11.62
CA ALA A 312 18.91 -4.30 -11.60
C ALA A 312 20.31 -3.68 -11.43
N LEU A 313 21.32 -4.44 -11.03
CA LEU A 313 22.71 -3.97 -10.91
C LEU A 313 23.39 -3.77 -12.28
N TRP A 314 22.90 -4.44 -13.33
CA TRP A 314 23.44 -4.38 -14.70
C TRP A 314 22.40 -3.82 -15.68
N ASN A 315 22.02 -2.56 -15.47
CA ASN A 315 21.01 -1.92 -16.32
C ASN A 315 21.61 -1.47 -17.66
N THR A 316 21.11 -2.09 -18.74
CA THR A 316 21.49 -1.74 -20.11
C THR A 316 20.43 -0.86 -20.79
N TYR A 317 19.17 -0.96 -20.34
CA TYR A 317 18.02 -0.27 -20.93
C TYR A 317 17.28 0.55 -19.90
N TRP A 318 16.70 1.68 -20.33
CA TRP A 318 15.98 2.60 -19.45
C TRP A 318 14.80 1.99 -18.69
N PHE A 319 14.16 0.94 -19.22
CA PHE A 319 13.04 0.23 -18.59
C PHE A 319 13.46 -0.98 -17.74
N ALA A 320 14.73 -1.36 -17.77
CA ALA A 320 15.24 -2.54 -17.07
C ALA A 320 15.03 -2.51 -15.54
N PRO A 321 15.22 -1.37 -14.83
CA PRO A 321 14.94 -1.30 -13.39
C PRO A 321 13.49 -1.61 -13.05
N GLY A 322 12.55 -1.11 -13.84
CA GLY A 322 11.12 -1.36 -13.65
C GLY A 322 10.76 -2.84 -13.83
N ILE A 323 11.34 -3.52 -14.83
CA ILE A 323 11.16 -4.97 -15.03
C ILE A 323 11.80 -5.74 -13.88
N ALA A 324 13.04 -5.45 -13.52
CA ALA A 324 13.77 -6.13 -12.47
C ALA A 324 13.04 -6.06 -11.11
N PHE A 325 12.58 -4.86 -10.74
CA PHE A 325 11.80 -4.69 -9.54
C PHE A 325 10.38 -5.24 -9.69
N GLY A 326 9.79 -5.20 -10.88
CA GLY A 326 8.51 -5.81 -11.22
C GLY A 326 8.51 -7.33 -10.99
N VAL A 327 9.58 -8.04 -11.38
CA VAL A 327 9.77 -9.47 -11.09
C VAL A 327 9.80 -9.72 -9.57
N ALA A 328 10.56 -8.92 -8.83
CA ALA A 328 10.59 -9.02 -7.36
C ALA A 328 9.20 -8.77 -6.74
N MET A 329 8.43 -7.81 -7.27
CA MET A 329 7.07 -7.51 -6.83
C MET A 329 6.11 -8.66 -7.16
N THR A 330 6.23 -9.28 -8.34
CA THR A 330 5.47 -10.49 -8.72
C THR A 330 5.64 -11.58 -7.67
N CYS A 331 6.89 -11.88 -7.33
CA CYS A 331 7.22 -12.89 -6.34
C CYS A 331 6.71 -12.51 -4.93
N ASN A 332 6.82 -11.23 -4.57
CA ASN A 332 6.39 -10.73 -3.27
C ASN A 332 4.86 -10.81 -3.09
N ILE A 333 4.07 -10.43 -4.09
CA ILE A 333 2.61 -10.53 -4.04
C ILE A 333 2.14 -11.99 -4.02
N ALA A 334 2.77 -12.87 -4.83
CA ALA A 334 2.50 -14.30 -4.78
C ALA A 334 2.80 -14.88 -3.39
N TRP A 335 3.96 -14.56 -2.81
CA TRP A 335 4.33 -14.93 -1.44
C TRP A 335 3.29 -14.45 -0.41
N ASN A 336 2.90 -13.17 -0.46
CA ASN A 336 1.91 -12.60 0.44
C ASN A 336 0.57 -13.36 0.39
N THR A 337 0.10 -13.74 -0.80
CA THR A 337 -1.14 -14.49 -1.01
C THR A 337 -1.07 -15.87 -0.35
N ILE A 338 0.04 -16.59 -0.55
CA ILE A 338 0.26 -17.92 0.02
C ILE A 338 0.36 -17.82 1.55
N VAL A 339 1.15 -16.88 2.07
CA VAL A 339 1.34 -16.70 3.52
C VAL A 339 0.04 -16.27 4.21
N ALA A 340 -0.78 -15.42 3.59
CA ALA A 340 -2.10 -15.06 4.12
C ALA A 340 -2.97 -16.31 4.30
N THR A 341 -2.98 -17.21 3.31
CA THR A 341 -3.71 -18.48 3.38
C THR A 341 -3.17 -19.40 4.48
N VAL A 342 -1.83 -19.49 4.63
CA VAL A 342 -1.21 -20.29 5.71
C VAL A 342 -1.65 -19.74 7.07
N ARG A 343 -1.52 -18.44 7.30
CA ARG A 343 -1.92 -17.80 8.56
C ARG A 343 -3.39 -17.99 8.91
N GLN A 344 -4.28 -17.88 7.92
CA GLN A 344 -5.72 -18.13 8.13
C GLN A 344 -6.02 -19.57 8.58
N LYS A 345 -5.20 -20.54 8.15
CA LYS A 345 -5.36 -21.96 8.53
C LYS A 345 -4.69 -22.32 9.84
N THR A 346 -3.58 -21.66 10.20
CA THR A 346 -2.75 -22.02 11.37
C THR A 346 -3.09 -21.21 12.62
N VAL A 347 -3.60 -19.98 12.46
CA VAL A 347 -3.96 -19.14 13.62
C VAL A 347 -5.41 -19.43 14.02
N PRO A 348 -5.69 -19.76 15.30
CA PRO A 348 -7.03 -19.98 15.80
C PRO A 348 -7.95 -18.77 15.53
N SER A 349 -9.22 -19.01 15.18
CA SER A 349 -10.16 -17.96 14.76
C SER A 349 -10.34 -16.85 15.81
N ASN A 350 -10.33 -17.19 17.09
CA ASN A 350 -10.43 -16.26 18.22
C ASN A 350 -9.16 -15.40 18.44
N MET A 351 -8.02 -15.77 17.84
CA MET A 351 -6.74 -15.08 17.96
C MET A 351 -6.33 -14.36 16.66
N GLN A 352 -7.01 -14.61 15.54
CA GLN A 352 -6.62 -14.06 14.23
C GLN A 352 -6.47 -12.54 14.25
N GLY A 353 -7.43 -11.81 14.82
CA GLY A 353 -7.37 -10.34 14.89
C GLY A 353 -6.12 -9.84 15.63
N ARG A 354 -5.81 -10.43 16.80
CA ARG A 354 -4.68 -10.06 17.66
C ARG A 354 -3.33 -10.38 17.03
N VAL A 355 -3.19 -11.62 16.54
CA VAL A 355 -1.93 -12.11 15.94
C VAL A 355 -1.63 -11.40 14.62
N LEU A 356 -2.62 -11.27 13.73
CA LEU A 356 -2.43 -10.56 12.45
C LEU A 356 -2.24 -9.06 12.65
N GLY A 357 -2.92 -8.46 13.64
CA GLY A 357 -2.74 -7.06 14.02
C GLY A 357 -1.31 -6.80 14.49
N PHE A 358 -0.80 -7.58 15.45
CA PHE A 358 0.58 -7.46 15.92
C PHE A 358 1.59 -7.72 14.80
N SER A 359 1.41 -8.78 14.01
CA SER A 359 2.29 -9.10 12.88
C SER A 359 2.33 -7.94 11.86
N ARG A 360 1.22 -7.26 11.59
CA ARG A 360 1.20 -6.08 10.70
C ARG A 360 2.01 -4.92 11.25
N VAL A 361 1.91 -4.62 12.54
CA VAL A 361 2.72 -3.58 13.19
C VAL A 361 4.20 -3.92 13.08
N LEU A 362 4.59 -5.14 13.47
CA LEU A 362 5.98 -5.62 13.42
C LEU A 362 6.57 -5.52 12.00
N THR A 363 5.85 -6.00 11.01
CA THR A 363 6.33 -6.05 9.63
C THR A 363 6.41 -4.66 8.99
N ARG A 364 5.50 -3.74 9.34
CA ARG A 364 5.49 -2.38 8.81
C ARG A 364 6.47 -1.44 9.50
N LEU A 365 6.84 -1.70 10.75
CA LEU A 365 7.86 -0.93 11.46
C LEU A 365 9.22 -0.97 10.75
N ALA A 366 9.52 -2.05 10.02
CA ALA A 366 10.75 -2.17 9.24
C ALA A 366 10.78 -1.26 7.99
N MET A 367 9.61 -0.83 7.48
CA MET A 367 9.54 -0.04 6.24
C MET A 367 10.19 1.35 6.35
N PRO A 368 9.87 2.18 7.36
CA PRO A 368 10.54 3.48 7.53
C PRO A 368 12.05 3.32 7.71
N LEU A 369 12.48 2.32 8.47
CA LEU A 369 13.90 2.05 8.71
C LEU A 369 14.61 1.63 7.42
N GLY A 370 14.00 0.75 6.64
CA GLY A 370 14.52 0.31 5.35
C GLY A 370 14.70 1.48 4.38
N ALA A 371 13.70 2.35 4.27
CA ALA A 371 13.77 3.51 3.40
C ALA A 371 14.89 4.48 3.83
N LEU A 372 15.03 4.80 5.13
CA LEU A 372 16.11 5.65 5.63
C LEU A 372 17.50 5.06 5.33
N VAL A 373 17.68 3.76 5.57
CA VAL A 373 18.94 3.08 5.24
C VAL A 373 19.19 3.11 3.74
N GLY A 374 18.16 2.89 2.92
CA GLY A 374 18.23 3.02 1.47
C GLY A 374 18.69 4.42 1.03
N GLY A 375 18.16 5.48 1.64
CA GLY A 375 18.56 6.85 1.39
C GLY A 375 20.04 7.12 1.70
N ILE A 376 20.51 6.65 2.86
CA ILE A 376 21.92 6.79 3.27
C ILE A 376 22.84 6.05 2.31
N ILE A 377 22.51 4.81 1.95
CA ILE A 377 23.32 4.03 0.99
C ILE A 377 23.32 4.71 -0.38
N SER A 378 22.18 5.24 -0.83
CA SER A 378 22.07 5.92 -2.12
C SER A 378 22.89 7.21 -2.19
N ALA A 379 23.18 7.83 -1.06
CA ALA A 379 24.06 9.00 -1.02
C ALA A 379 25.50 8.66 -1.45
N TYR A 380 25.92 7.39 -1.27
CA TYR A 380 27.21 6.90 -1.74
C TYR A 380 27.10 6.32 -3.16
N ASN A 381 26.19 5.39 -3.36
CA ASN A 381 25.89 4.80 -4.66
C ASN A 381 24.48 4.21 -4.70
N PRO A 382 23.57 4.77 -5.50
CA PRO A 382 22.17 4.32 -5.58
C PRO A 382 22.00 2.84 -5.98
N VAL A 383 22.95 2.30 -6.75
CA VAL A 383 22.90 0.89 -7.20
C VAL A 383 23.01 -0.09 -6.02
N TYR A 384 23.73 0.26 -4.96
CA TYR A 384 23.92 -0.61 -3.80
C TYR A 384 22.61 -0.89 -3.03
N VAL A 385 21.58 -0.08 -3.23
CA VAL A 385 20.29 -0.33 -2.60
C VAL A 385 19.61 -1.57 -3.19
N PHE A 386 19.80 -1.82 -4.48
CA PHE A 386 19.32 -3.07 -5.10
C PHE A 386 20.08 -4.29 -4.58
N ALA A 387 21.39 -4.16 -4.34
CA ALA A 387 22.20 -5.21 -3.71
C ALA A 387 21.71 -5.49 -2.28
N LEU A 388 21.43 -4.45 -1.48
CA LEU A 388 20.84 -4.59 -0.16
C LEU A 388 19.50 -5.34 -0.22
N ALA A 389 18.61 -4.95 -1.13
CA ALA A 389 17.31 -5.60 -1.27
C ALA A 389 17.41 -7.06 -1.77
N ALA A 390 18.35 -7.34 -2.67
CA ALA A 390 18.66 -8.72 -3.07
C ALA A 390 19.20 -9.55 -1.89
N PHE A 391 20.08 -8.98 -1.09
CA PHE A 391 20.59 -9.61 0.12
C PHE A 391 19.48 -9.91 1.14
N THR A 392 18.56 -8.95 1.37
CA THR A 392 17.40 -9.21 2.25
C THR A 392 16.53 -10.35 1.73
N LYS A 393 16.32 -10.45 0.40
CA LYS A 393 15.61 -11.58 -0.20
C LYS A 393 16.33 -12.92 0.00
N LEU A 394 17.65 -12.94 -0.08
CA LEU A 394 18.43 -14.15 0.21
C LEU A 394 18.34 -14.54 1.70
N LEU A 395 18.30 -13.58 2.62
CA LEU A 395 18.03 -13.85 4.04
C LEU A 395 16.62 -14.43 4.24
N GLU A 396 15.62 -13.96 3.53
CA GLU A 396 14.27 -14.55 3.57
C GLU A 396 14.28 -16.00 3.06
N VAL A 397 15.05 -16.31 2.00
CA VAL A 397 15.26 -17.71 1.51
C VAL A 397 15.88 -18.55 2.60
N PHE A 398 16.94 -18.06 3.23
CA PHE A 398 17.63 -18.77 4.33
C PHE A 398 16.67 -19.07 5.49
N ILE A 399 15.86 -18.08 5.91
CA ILE A 399 14.84 -18.29 6.94
C ILE A 399 13.83 -19.35 6.50
N ALA A 400 13.38 -19.35 5.23
CA ALA A 400 12.44 -20.36 4.73
C ALA A 400 13.00 -21.77 4.85
N LEU A 401 14.27 -21.95 4.47
CA LEU A 401 14.94 -23.26 4.46
C LEU A 401 15.28 -23.75 5.87
N CYS A 402 15.65 -22.86 6.81
CA CYS A 402 16.05 -23.19 8.18
C CYS A 402 14.88 -23.22 9.17
N SER A 403 13.66 -22.90 8.77
CA SER A 403 12.49 -22.82 9.65
C SER A 403 11.43 -23.90 9.33
N PRO A 404 10.36 -24.01 10.13
CA PRO A 404 9.26 -24.92 9.83
C PRO A 404 8.55 -24.64 8.49
N ILE A 405 8.80 -23.52 7.83
CA ILE A 405 8.23 -23.14 6.52
C ILE A 405 8.54 -24.23 5.46
N ARG A 406 9.74 -24.85 5.51
CA ARG A 406 10.13 -25.90 4.57
C ARG A 406 9.25 -27.16 4.62
N LYS A 407 8.48 -27.33 5.70
CA LYS A 407 7.60 -28.49 5.90
C LYS A 407 6.15 -28.23 5.43
N LEU A 408 5.85 -27.01 4.96
CA LEU A 408 4.56 -26.66 4.37
C LEU A 408 4.44 -27.29 2.98
#